data_947eb532042e70dc03cfa40b33a1cc19
#
_entry.id   947eb532042e70dc03cfa40b33a1cc19
#
_cell.length_a   1.000
_cell.length_b   1.000
_cell.length_c   1.000
_cell.angle_alpha   90.00
_cell.angle_beta   90.00
_cell.angle_gamma   90.00
#
_symmetry.space_group_name_H-M   'P 1'
#
loop_
_entity.id
_entity.type
_entity.pdbx_description
1 polymer ?
#
loop_
_entity_poly.entity_id
_entity_poly.type
_entity_poly.pdbx_seq_one_letter_code
_entity_poly.pdbx_strand_id
1 'polypeptide(L)'
;MNLAKRILQGEQLTKETVLKIYEDTNIDTLDLLNEAYILRKHYFGKKVKLNMILNAKSGICPENCGYCGQSRDIKQKQRYALIPEEQIIDGAKVAHDNHIGTYCIVMSGRGPSDKEVDHISNTVRTIKSQHPQLKICACLGLTNDEQAKKLKSAGVDRYNHNINTSENYHDNVVTTHSYKDRTDTIELMKANNISPCSGVICGMGESNQDIVDMAFALKEMDADSIPINQSYERNSYCWRKRGQLTFVTAISIKSGEFNICR
;
A
#
# COMPACT_ATOMS: atom_id res chain seq x y z
N MET A 1 -2.93 4.57 29.54
CA MET A 1 -3.03 3.28 28.83
C MET A 1 -1.66 2.61 28.84
N ASN A 2 -1.56 1.29 28.88
CA ASN A 2 -0.25 0.58 28.96
C ASN A 2 -0.12 -0.46 27.82
N LEU A 3 -0.72 -0.12 26.68
CA LEU A 3 -0.89 -1.03 25.55
C LEU A 3 0.45 -1.37 24.88
N ALA A 4 1.29 -0.37 24.63
CA ALA A 4 2.60 -0.58 24.03
C ALA A 4 3.48 -1.51 24.84
N LYS A 5 3.50 -1.36 26.17
CA LYS A 5 4.26 -2.23 27.05
C LYS A 5 3.79 -3.68 27.00
N ARG A 6 2.48 -3.92 27.00
CA ARG A 6 1.89 -5.27 26.89
C ARG A 6 2.28 -5.92 25.56
N ILE A 7 2.17 -5.18 24.45
CA ILE A 7 2.55 -5.65 23.12
C ILE A 7 4.06 -5.98 23.07
N LEU A 8 4.91 -5.13 23.62
CA LEU A 8 6.36 -5.36 23.66
C LEU A 8 6.74 -6.56 24.55
N GLN A 9 5.89 -6.93 25.50
CA GLN A 9 6.03 -8.14 26.31
C GLN A 9 5.47 -9.40 25.62
N GLY A 10 5.00 -9.29 24.38
CA GLY A 10 4.55 -10.42 23.55
C GLY A 10 3.04 -10.64 23.53
N GLU A 11 2.26 -9.75 24.14
CA GLU A 11 0.80 -9.85 24.06
C GLU A 11 0.32 -9.71 22.61
N GLN A 12 -0.53 -10.63 22.18
CA GLN A 12 -1.20 -10.58 20.89
C GLN A 12 -2.60 -10.01 21.07
N LEU A 13 -2.88 -8.90 20.39
CA LEU A 13 -4.22 -8.34 20.39
C LEU A 13 -5.16 -9.20 19.55
N THR A 14 -6.40 -9.41 20.03
CA THR A 14 -7.48 -10.03 19.24
C THR A 14 -8.30 -8.94 18.54
N LYS A 15 -9.08 -9.35 17.52
CA LYS A 15 -10.00 -8.43 16.82
C LYS A 15 -10.98 -7.75 17.79
N GLU A 16 -11.52 -8.51 18.73
CA GLU A 16 -12.48 -8.00 19.74
C GLU A 16 -11.81 -6.97 20.68
N THR A 17 -10.58 -7.24 21.10
CA THR A 17 -9.83 -6.28 21.95
C THR A 17 -9.56 -4.99 21.19
N VAL A 18 -9.17 -5.12 19.93
CA VAL A 18 -8.89 -3.98 19.06
C VAL A 18 -10.14 -3.15 18.81
N LEU A 19 -11.27 -3.79 18.52
CA LEU A 19 -12.54 -3.12 18.29
C LEU A 19 -13.00 -2.37 19.56
N LYS A 20 -12.91 -3.01 20.73
CA LYS A 20 -13.23 -2.35 22.02
C LYS A 20 -12.39 -1.10 22.27
N ILE A 21 -11.07 -1.17 22.03
CA ILE A 21 -10.18 -0.01 22.18
C ILE A 21 -10.58 1.10 21.20
N TYR A 22 -10.96 0.72 19.98
CA TYR A 22 -11.33 1.65 18.94
C TYR A 22 -12.67 2.35 19.18
N GLU A 23 -13.61 1.67 19.82
CA GLU A 23 -14.96 2.17 20.13
C GLU A 23 -15.07 2.86 21.49
N ASP A 24 -14.07 2.70 22.35
CA ASP A 24 -14.07 3.32 23.69
C ASP A 24 -13.87 4.84 23.58
N THR A 25 -14.94 5.57 23.80
CA THR A 25 -14.95 7.04 23.75
C THR A 25 -14.22 7.70 24.92
N ASN A 26 -13.84 6.95 25.97
CA ASN A 26 -13.06 7.46 27.09
C ASN A 26 -11.55 7.43 26.81
N ILE A 27 -11.13 6.75 25.75
CA ILE A 27 -9.72 6.74 25.36
C ILE A 27 -9.40 8.00 24.56
N ASP A 28 -8.49 8.82 25.08
CA ASP A 28 -8.01 9.98 24.35
C ASP A 28 -7.17 9.54 23.14
N THR A 29 -7.44 10.17 22.00
CA THR A 29 -6.71 9.91 20.75
C THR A 29 -5.20 10.16 20.89
N LEU A 30 -4.80 11.16 21.69
CA LEU A 30 -3.38 11.45 21.91
C LEU A 30 -2.70 10.36 22.74
N ASP A 31 -3.41 9.77 23.70
CA ASP A 31 -2.90 8.64 24.47
C ASP A 31 -2.66 7.43 23.55
N LEU A 32 -3.60 7.14 22.65
CA LEU A 32 -3.45 6.06 21.68
C LEU A 32 -2.31 6.33 20.69
N LEU A 33 -2.16 7.57 20.25
CA LEU A 33 -1.02 8.01 19.41
C LEU A 33 0.32 7.83 20.13
N ASN A 34 0.38 8.14 21.43
CA ASN A 34 1.58 7.95 22.22
C ASN A 34 1.95 6.46 22.36
N GLU A 35 0.98 5.58 22.58
CA GLU A 35 1.21 4.13 22.62
C GLU A 35 1.76 3.62 21.27
N ALA A 36 1.17 4.06 20.15
CA ALA A 36 1.66 3.74 18.80
C ALA A 36 3.09 4.29 18.55
N TYR A 37 3.38 5.51 19.01
CA TYR A 37 4.71 6.11 18.91
C TYR A 37 5.76 5.35 19.71
N ILE A 38 5.43 4.85 20.91
CA ILE A 38 6.34 4.01 21.73
C ILE A 38 6.75 2.78 20.92
N LEU A 39 5.79 2.07 20.32
CA LEU A 39 6.05 0.91 19.48
C LEU A 39 6.92 1.27 18.28
N ARG A 40 6.55 2.32 17.52
CA ARG A 40 7.33 2.80 16.40
C ARG A 40 8.76 3.15 16.79
N LYS A 41 8.93 3.85 17.91
CA LYS A 41 10.27 4.25 18.41
C LYS A 41 11.11 3.04 18.79
N HIS A 42 10.49 2.00 19.37
CA HIS A 42 11.18 0.77 19.75
C HIS A 42 11.74 0.06 18.51
N TYR A 43 10.94 -0.12 17.44
CA TYR A 43 11.35 -0.89 16.27
C TYR A 43 12.18 -0.08 15.26
N PHE A 44 11.92 1.22 15.11
CA PHE A 44 12.50 2.04 14.03
C PHE A 44 13.29 3.25 14.50
N GLY A 45 13.26 3.57 15.79
CA GLY A 45 13.91 4.76 16.34
C GLY A 45 13.35 6.04 15.69
N LYS A 46 14.26 6.90 15.23
CA LYS A 46 13.91 8.15 14.52
C LYS A 46 14.01 8.02 12.99
N LYS A 47 14.27 6.82 12.47
CA LYS A 47 14.46 6.63 11.02
C LYS A 47 13.14 6.84 10.27
N VAL A 48 13.23 7.53 9.15
CA VAL A 48 12.13 7.73 8.19
C VAL A 48 12.59 7.19 6.85
N LYS A 49 11.74 6.42 6.20
CA LYS A 49 12.00 5.90 4.86
C LYS A 49 11.33 6.80 3.83
N LEU A 50 12.10 7.22 2.84
CA LEU A 50 11.59 8.02 1.74
C LEU A 50 11.30 7.12 0.53
N ASN A 51 10.12 7.30 -0.06
CA ASN A 51 9.71 6.63 -1.28
C ASN A 51 9.34 7.69 -2.32
N MET A 52 9.66 7.43 -3.60
CA MET A 52 9.28 8.28 -4.72
C MET A 52 8.41 7.47 -5.68
N ILE A 53 7.35 8.08 -6.17
CA ILE A 53 6.40 7.45 -7.11
C ILE A 53 6.55 8.10 -8.48
N LEU A 54 6.67 7.27 -9.51
CA LEU A 54 6.51 7.66 -10.90
C LEU A 54 5.22 7.05 -11.46
N ASN A 55 4.34 7.88 -12.00
CA ASN A 55 3.17 7.41 -12.73
C ASN A 55 3.56 7.14 -14.19
N ALA A 56 3.86 5.89 -14.51
CA ALA A 56 4.38 5.50 -15.83
C ALA A 56 3.28 5.33 -16.90
N LYS A 57 2.00 5.14 -16.49
CA LYS A 57 0.84 5.06 -17.38
C LYS A 57 -0.37 5.64 -16.67
N SER A 58 -1.14 6.52 -17.31
CA SER A 58 -2.21 7.25 -16.66
C SER A 58 -3.52 7.26 -17.44
N GLY A 59 -4.64 7.26 -16.71
CA GLY A 59 -5.98 7.54 -17.22
C GLY A 59 -6.61 6.45 -18.09
N ILE A 60 -5.92 5.33 -18.31
CA ILE A 60 -6.36 4.21 -19.14
C ILE A 60 -6.64 3.03 -18.20
N CYS A 61 -7.79 3.02 -17.54
CA CYS A 61 -8.21 1.96 -16.66
C CYS A 61 -9.70 1.64 -16.88
N PRO A 62 -10.06 0.35 -17.08
CA PRO A 62 -11.45 -0.06 -17.26
C PRO A 62 -12.22 -0.22 -15.93
N GLU A 63 -11.52 -0.13 -14.80
CA GLU A 63 -12.09 -0.35 -13.47
C GLU A 63 -12.93 0.83 -12.98
N ASN A 64 -13.92 0.54 -12.11
CA ASN A 64 -14.84 1.54 -11.55
C ASN A 64 -14.55 1.90 -10.08
N CYS A 65 -13.32 1.69 -9.61
CA CYS A 65 -12.96 1.95 -8.21
C CYS A 65 -13.31 3.38 -7.79
N GLY A 66 -14.26 3.54 -6.85
CA GLY A 66 -14.79 4.84 -6.42
C GLY A 66 -13.77 5.76 -5.76
N TYR A 67 -12.70 5.22 -5.19
CA TYR A 67 -11.61 5.96 -4.56
C TYR A 67 -10.51 6.39 -5.52
N CYS A 68 -10.49 5.89 -6.76
CA CYS A 68 -9.33 5.99 -7.64
C CYS A 68 -9.51 7.10 -8.68
N GLY A 69 -8.59 8.07 -8.69
CA GLY A 69 -8.55 9.12 -9.73
C GLY A 69 -8.30 8.61 -11.16
N GLN A 70 -7.91 7.33 -11.31
CA GLN A 70 -7.72 6.66 -12.61
C GLN A 70 -8.95 5.87 -13.06
N SER A 71 -10.03 5.83 -12.26
CA SER A 71 -11.26 5.12 -12.54
C SER A 71 -11.86 5.54 -13.88
N ARG A 72 -12.51 4.58 -14.58
CA ARG A 72 -13.21 4.86 -15.85
C ARG A 72 -14.25 5.98 -15.73
N ASP A 73 -14.84 6.16 -14.53
CA ASP A 73 -15.90 7.11 -14.27
C ASP A 73 -15.39 8.56 -14.09
N ILE A 74 -14.07 8.75 -13.96
CA ILE A 74 -13.44 10.07 -13.86
C ILE A 74 -13.19 10.64 -15.27
N LYS A 75 -13.91 11.71 -15.62
CA LYS A 75 -13.84 12.34 -16.95
C LYS A 75 -12.60 13.22 -17.15
N GLN A 76 -12.24 14.00 -16.12
CA GLN A 76 -11.12 14.94 -16.18
C GLN A 76 -9.86 14.33 -15.57
N LYS A 77 -9.09 13.59 -16.37
CA LYS A 77 -7.81 13.00 -15.97
C LYS A 77 -6.82 13.05 -17.13
N GLN A 78 -5.56 13.22 -16.79
CA GLN A 78 -4.49 13.04 -17.78
C GLN A 78 -4.49 11.61 -18.30
N ARG A 79 -4.40 11.47 -19.63
CA ARG A 79 -4.34 10.17 -20.28
C ARG A 79 -3.08 10.07 -21.11
N TYR A 80 -2.24 9.08 -20.81
CA TYR A 80 -1.09 8.70 -21.61
C TYR A 80 -0.81 7.20 -21.47
N ALA A 81 -0.29 6.62 -22.54
CA ALA A 81 0.19 5.25 -22.57
C ALA A 81 1.45 5.10 -21.70
N LEU A 82 1.99 3.89 -21.64
CA LEU A 82 3.26 3.64 -20.96
C LEU A 82 4.35 4.54 -21.55
N ILE A 83 4.99 5.32 -20.68
CA ILE A 83 6.07 6.25 -21.05
C ILE A 83 7.34 5.50 -21.47
N PRO A 84 8.24 6.12 -22.25
CA PRO A 84 9.52 5.52 -22.66
C PRO A 84 10.38 5.09 -21.47
N GLU A 85 11.21 4.06 -21.67
CA GLU A 85 12.12 3.51 -20.65
C GLU A 85 13.06 4.58 -20.09
N GLU A 86 13.57 5.46 -20.96
CA GLU A 86 14.48 6.54 -20.57
C GLU A 86 13.89 7.46 -19.52
N GLN A 87 12.60 7.79 -19.63
CA GLN A 87 11.92 8.64 -18.63
C GLN A 87 11.78 7.95 -17.27
N ILE A 88 11.59 6.63 -17.28
CA ILE A 88 11.52 5.85 -16.04
C ILE A 88 12.92 5.75 -15.40
N ILE A 89 13.95 5.56 -16.23
CA ILE A 89 15.36 5.51 -15.79
C ILE A 89 15.81 6.86 -15.23
N ASP A 90 15.47 7.96 -15.90
CA ASP A 90 15.76 9.32 -15.41
C ASP A 90 15.09 9.57 -14.05
N GLY A 91 13.84 9.14 -13.87
CA GLY A 91 13.17 9.19 -12.59
C GLY A 91 13.88 8.40 -11.49
N ALA A 92 14.42 7.23 -11.83
CA ALA A 92 15.20 6.40 -10.88
C ALA A 92 16.53 7.08 -10.52
N LYS A 93 17.19 7.75 -11.46
CA LYS A 93 18.37 8.57 -11.19
C LYS A 93 18.05 9.71 -10.23
N VAL A 94 16.95 10.43 -10.45
CA VAL A 94 16.49 11.49 -9.52
C VAL A 94 16.23 10.91 -8.13
N ALA A 95 15.60 9.73 -8.03
CA ALA A 95 15.38 9.06 -6.75
C ALA A 95 16.70 8.72 -6.06
N HIS A 96 17.66 8.18 -6.79
CA HIS A 96 18.99 7.84 -6.27
C HIS A 96 19.74 9.09 -5.74
N ASP A 97 19.79 10.14 -6.55
CA ASP A 97 20.50 11.37 -6.23
C ASP A 97 19.92 12.10 -4.99
N ASN A 98 18.62 11.90 -4.73
CA ASN A 98 17.92 12.41 -3.54
C ASN A 98 17.87 11.41 -2.36
N HIS A 99 18.66 10.34 -2.38
CA HIS A 99 18.73 9.34 -1.32
C HIS A 99 17.38 8.67 -1.00
N ILE A 100 16.52 8.52 -2.00
CA ILE A 100 15.24 7.82 -1.87
C ILE A 100 15.51 6.32 -1.72
N GLY A 101 14.91 5.71 -0.69
CA GLY A 101 15.11 4.29 -0.42
C GLY A 101 14.36 3.35 -1.36
N THR A 102 13.21 3.80 -1.89
CA THR A 102 12.39 2.99 -2.81
C THR A 102 11.80 3.85 -3.92
N TYR A 103 11.98 3.42 -5.15
CA TYR A 103 11.38 4.01 -6.33
C TYR A 103 10.20 3.15 -6.79
N CYS A 104 9.00 3.73 -6.83
CA CYS A 104 7.76 3.04 -7.18
C CYS A 104 7.32 3.38 -8.60
N ILE A 105 7.23 2.38 -9.47
CA ILE A 105 6.74 2.50 -10.85
C ILE A 105 5.27 2.10 -10.85
N VAL A 106 4.38 3.05 -11.14
CA VAL A 106 2.93 2.87 -11.05
C VAL A 106 2.29 2.96 -12.43
N MET A 107 1.38 2.05 -12.74
CA MET A 107 0.61 2.04 -13.98
C MET A 107 -0.89 2.00 -13.68
N SER A 108 -1.66 2.81 -14.40
CA SER A 108 -3.11 2.66 -14.42
C SER A 108 -3.53 1.47 -15.29
N GLY A 109 -4.53 0.69 -14.82
CA GLY A 109 -5.07 -0.44 -15.55
C GLY A 109 -5.54 -1.54 -14.60
N ARG A 110 -6.30 -2.50 -15.10
CA ARG A 110 -6.66 -3.72 -14.35
C ARG A 110 -5.42 -4.57 -14.08
N GLY A 111 -4.58 -4.72 -15.08
CA GLY A 111 -3.30 -5.44 -15.05
C GLY A 111 -2.47 -5.11 -16.27
N PRO A 112 -1.18 -5.44 -16.27
CA PRO A 112 -0.29 -5.19 -17.39
C PRO A 112 -0.48 -6.24 -18.50
N SER A 113 -0.28 -5.84 -19.74
CA SER A 113 -0.02 -6.79 -20.84
C SER A 113 1.41 -7.34 -20.73
N ASP A 114 1.68 -8.48 -21.40
CA ASP A 114 3.02 -9.07 -21.40
C ASP A 114 4.06 -8.12 -21.99
N LYS A 115 3.69 -7.33 -23.02
CA LYS A 115 4.57 -6.29 -23.58
C LYS A 115 4.92 -5.20 -22.57
N GLU A 116 3.96 -4.80 -21.74
CA GLU A 116 4.21 -3.82 -20.67
C GLU A 116 5.08 -4.42 -19.56
N VAL A 117 4.88 -5.70 -19.23
CA VAL A 117 5.76 -6.41 -18.28
C VAL A 117 7.19 -6.51 -18.84
N ASP A 118 7.35 -6.82 -20.12
CA ASP A 118 8.67 -6.89 -20.77
C ASP A 118 9.35 -5.51 -20.74
N HIS A 119 8.63 -4.44 -21.09
CA HIS A 119 9.13 -3.06 -21.03
C HIS A 119 9.58 -2.69 -19.60
N ILE A 120 8.74 -2.88 -18.60
CA ILE A 120 9.09 -2.60 -17.19
C ILE A 120 10.26 -3.47 -16.73
N SER A 121 10.28 -4.75 -17.10
CA SER A 121 11.37 -5.66 -16.72
C SER A 121 12.72 -5.22 -17.30
N ASN A 122 12.77 -4.80 -18.58
CA ASN A 122 13.99 -4.29 -19.20
C ASN A 122 14.45 -3.00 -18.50
N THR A 123 13.52 -2.08 -18.27
CA THR A 123 13.78 -0.83 -17.55
C THR A 123 14.35 -1.10 -16.16
N VAL A 124 13.75 -2.03 -15.40
CA VAL A 124 14.21 -2.37 -14.04
C VAL A 124 15.62 -2.97 -14.08
N ARG A 125 15.95 -3.85 -15.05
CA ARG A 125 17.31 -4.39 -15.19
C ARG A 125 18.33 -3.26 -15.40
N THR A 126 18.00 -2.30 -16.25
CA THR A 126 18.85 -1.13 -16.50
C THR A 126 19.03 -0.30 -15.24
N ILE A 127 17.96 0.00 -14.52
CA ILE A 127 18.02 0.74 -13.25
C ILE A 127 18.88 -0.01 -12.23
N LYS A 128 18.70 -1.33 -12.09
CA LYS A 128 19.45 -2.15 -11.15
C LYS A 128 20.94 -2.24 -11.49
N SER A 129 21.30 -2.20 -12.77
CA SER A 129 22.71 -2.17 -13.18
C SER A 129 23.39 -0.83 -12.83
N GLN A 130 22.66 0.28 -12.87
CA GLN A 130 23.16 1.62 -12.56
C GLN A 130 23.06 1.96 -11.07
N HIS A 131 22.01 1.54 -10.40
CA HIS A 131 21.66 1.85 -9.01
C HIS A 131 21.27 0.58 -8.23
N PRO A 132 22.19 -0.36 -7.95
CA PRO A 132 21.88 -1.68 -7.38
C PRO A 132 21.23 -1.60 -5.99
N GLN A 133 21.50 -0.54 -5.23
CA GLN A 133 20.94 -0.34 -3.89
C GLN A 133 19.54 0.27 -3.88
N LEU A 134 19.11 0.89 -4.97
CA LEU A 134 17.78 1.49 -5.07
C LEU A 134 16.73 0.37 -5.12
N LYS A 135 15.83 0.31 -4.14
CA LYS A 135 14.73 -0.65 -4.16
C LYS A 135 13.68 -0.24 -5.18
N ILE A 136 13.25 -1.19 -5.99
CA ILE A 136 12.22 -0.98 -7.00
C ILE A 136 10.92 -1.62 -6.53
N CYS A 137 9.87 -0.80 -6.45
CA CYS A 137 8.51 -1.24 -6.22
C CYS A 137 7.70 -1.11 -7.52
N ALA A 138 7.03 -2.18 -7.94
CA ALA A 138 6.11 -2.16 -9.07
C ALA A 138 4.66 -2.14 -8.56
N CYS A 139 3.79 -1.35 -9.23
CA CYS A 139 2.36 -1.29 -8.98
C CYS A 139 1.64 -1.30 -10.33
N LEU A 140 1.41 -2.49 -10.89
CA LEU A 140 0.97 -2.67 -12.26
C LEU A 140 -0.46 -3.22 -12.37
N GLY A 141 -1.11 -3.52 -11.23
CA GLY A 141 -2.44 -4.14 -11.17
C GLY A 141 -2.39 -5.65 -10.95
N LEU A 142 -3.40 -6.38 -11.44
CA LEU A 142 -3.47 -7.84 -11.34
C LEU A 142 -2.45 -8.49 -12.28
N THR A 143 -1.76 -9.51 -11.80
CA THR A 143 -0.71 -10.21 -12.57
C THR A 143 -0.88 -11.72 -12.48
N ASN A 144 -0.26 -12.43 -13.41
CA ASN A 144 -0.14 -13.89 -13.39
C ASN A 144 1.26 -14.36 -12.97
N ASP A 145 1.44 -15.66 -12.81
CA ASP A 145 2.68 -16.25 -12.32
C ASP A 145 3.88 -16.01 -13.24
N GLU A 146 3.70 -16.08 -14.56
CA GLU A 146 4.76 -15.82 -15.53
C GLU A 146 5.23 -14.36 -15.47
N GLN A 147 4.28 -13.43 -15.33
CA GLN A 147 4.57 -12.01 -15.16
C GLN A 147 5.31 -11.73 -13.85
N ALA A 148 4.89 -12.36 -12.74
CA ALA A 148 5.56 -12.26 -11.46
C ALA A 148 7.00 -12.78 -11.53
N LYS A 149 7.24 -13.95 -12.15
CA LYS A 149 8.58 -14.49 -12.38
C LYS A 149 9.47 -13.56 -13.21
N LYS A 150 8.93 -12.97 -14.27
CA LYS A 150 9.66 -11.98 -15.10
C LYS A 150 10.06 -10.76 -14.28
N LEU A 151 9.13 -10.17 -13.52
CA LEU A 151 9.39 -9.03 -12.65
C LEU A 151 10.45 -9.35 -11.60
N LYS A 152 10.38 -10.53 -10.97
CA LYS A 152 11.38 -10.98 -10.01
C LYS A 152 12.76 -11.11 -10.64
N SER A 153 12.85 -11.76 -11.79
CA SER A 153 14.12 -11.95 -12.50
C SER A 153 14.74 -10.63 -12.98
N ALA A 154 13.92 -9.61 -13.19
CA ALA A 154 14.36 -8.27 -13.53
C ALA A 154 14.93 -7.48 -12.35
N GLY A 155 14.68 -7.92 -11.11
CA GLY A 155 15.14 -7.25 -9.90
C GLY A 155 14.10 -6.39 -9.21
N VAL A 156 12.80 -6.61 -9.48
CA VAL A 156 11.73 -5.98 -8.68
C VAL A 156 11.82 -6.50 -7.25
N ASP A 157 12.00 -5.60 -6.29
CA ASP A 157 12.10 -5.92 -4.87
C ASP A 157 10.73 -6.07 -4.22
N ARG A 158 9.77 -5.23 -4.63
CA ARG A 158 8.43 -5.14 -4.05
C ARG A 158 7.35 -5.03 -5.11
N TYR A 159 6.17 -5.51 -4.76
CA TYR A 159 4.98 -5.29 -5.56
C TYR A 159 3.89 -4.65 -4.69
N ASN A 160 3.40 -3.48 -5.11
CA ASN A 160 2.30 -2.82 -4.44
C ASN A 160 0.98 -3.24 -5.06
N HIS A 161 0.15 -3.90 -4.25
CA HIS A 161 -1.22 -4.20 -4.60
C HIS A 161 -2.09 -4.12 -3.35
N ASN A 162 -2.74 -2.97 -3.15
CA ASN A 162 -3.50 -2.67 -1.94
C ASN A 162 -4.80 -3.48 -1.89
N ILE A 163 -5.19 -3.97 -0.72
CA ILE A 163 -6.55 -4.49 -0.50
C ILE A 163 -7.59 -3.37 -0.54
N ASN A 164 -7.18 -2.15 -0.20
CA ASN A 164 -7.91 -0.89 -0.13
C ASN A 164 -8.99 -0.84 0.95
N THR A 165 -9.81 -1.87 1.11
CA THR A 165 -10.89 -1.96 2.12
C THR A 165 -11.03 -3.38 2.64
N SER A 166 -11.97 -3.65 3.55
CA SER A 166 -12.31 -4.99 4.02
C SER A 166 -12.99 -5.81 2.93
N GLU A 167 -12.96 -7.13 3.05
CA GLU A 167 -13.70 -8.02 2.15
C GLU A 167 -15.20 -7.69 2.17
N ASN A 168 -15.76 -7.48 3.36
CA ASN A 168 -17.18 -7.17 3.55
C ASN A 168 -17.61 -5.85 2.91
N TYR A 169 -16.74 -4.83 2.88
CA TYR A 169 -17.05 -3.52 2.32
C TYR A 169 -16.64 -3.36 0.85
N HIS A 170 -15.95 -4.33 0.28
CA HIS A 170 -15.33 -4.25 -1.04
C HIS A 170 -16.31 -3.86 -2.15
N ASP A 171 -17.47 -4.51 -2.22
CA ASP A 171 -18.45 -4.32 -3.28
C ASP A 171 -19.13 -2.93 -3.22
N ASN A 172 -19.03 -2.22 -2.08
CA ASN A 172 -19.48 -0.83 -1.97
C ASN A 172 -18.56 0.17 -2.67
N VAL A 173 -17.32 -0.20 -2.94
CA VAL A 173 -16.30 0.72 -3.50
C VAL A 173 -15.83 0.32 -4.89
N VAL A 174 -15.99 -0.95 -5.29
CA VAL A 174 -15.63 -1.45 -6.62
C VAL A 174 -16.43 -2.71 -6.96
N THR A 175 -16.86 -2.85 -8.22
CA THR A 175 -17.62 -4.01 -8.70
C THR A 175 -17.01 -4.67 -9.93
N THR A 176 -15.91 -4.16 -10.46
CA THR A 176 -15.27 -4.65 -11.68
C THR A 176 -14.19 -5.71 -11.43
N HIS A 177 -13.77 -5.89 -10.19
CA HIS A 177 -12.92 -6.98 -9.71
C HIS A 177 -13.30 -7.33 -8.26
N SER A 178 -12.97 -8.52 -7.82
CA SER A 178 -13.28 -9.00 -6.48
C SER A 178 -12.16 -8.68 -5.47
N TYR A 179 -12.48 -8.79 -4.17
CA TYR A 179 -11.48 -8.75 -3.10
C TYR A 179 -10.46 -9.88 -3.27
N LYS A 180 -10.95 -11.07 -3.68
CA LYS A 180 -10.11 -12.24 -3.92
C LYS A 180 -9.08 -12.01 -5.04
N ASP A 181 -9.42 -11.32 -6.13
CA ASP A 181 -8.46 -10.99 -7.18
C ASP A 181 -7.25 -10.22 -6.61
N ARG A 182 -7.49 -9.39 -5.60
CA ARG A 182 -6.43 -8.62 -4.94
C ARG A 182 -5.57 -9.47 -4.03
N THR A 183 -6.19 -10.27 -3.18
CA THR A 183 -5.45 -11.14 -2.25
C THR A 183 -4.66 -12.21 -3.00
N ASP A 184 -5.23 -12.81 -4.04
CA ASP A 184 -4.52 -13.76 -4.91
C ASP A 184 -3.27 -13.14 -5.55
N THR A 185 -3.34 -11.87 -5.98
CA THR A 185 -2.17 -11.17 -6.51
C THR A 185 -1.09 -10.97 -5.45
N ILE A 186 -1.46 -10.65 -4.21
CA ILE A 186 -0.50 -10.49 -3.09
C ILE A 186 0.19 -11.82 -2.79
N GLU A 187 -0.58 -12.89 -2.67
CA GLU A 187 -0.06 -14.24 -2.42
C GLU A 187 0.85 -14.72 -3.55
N LEU A 188 0.47 -14.44 -4.79
CA LEU A 188 1.28 -14.74 -5.97
C LEU A 188 2.64 -14.04 -5.93
N MET A 189 2.69 -12.79 -5.49
CA MET A 189 3.95 -12.06 -5.33
C MET A 189 4.83 -12.70 -4.26
N LYS A 190 4.25 -13.08 -3.11
CA LYS A 190 4.98 -13.80 -2.04
C LYS A 190 5.54 -15.13 -2.55
N ALA A 191 4.74 -15.91 -3.26
CA ALA A 191 5.15 -17.20 -3.82
C ALA A 191 6.34 -17.06 -4.78
N ASN A 192 6.47 -15.89 -5.44
CA ASN A 192 7.58 -15.56 -6.33
C ASN A 192 8.71 -14.79 -5.62
N ASN A 193 8.75 -14.76 -4.28
CA ASN A 193 9.75 -14.05 -3.48
C ASN A 193 9.85 -12.55 -3.79
N ILE A 194 8.75 -11.92 -4.16
CA ILE A 194 8.62 -10.46 -4.25
C ILE A 194 7.93 -9.98 -2.97
N SER A 195 8.55 -9.02 -2.27
CA SER A 195 8.02 -8.47 -1.03
C SER A 195 6.65 -7.82 -1.25
N PRO A 196 5.59 -8.24 -0.54
CA PRO A 196 4.27 -7.65 -0.71
C PRO A 196 4.17 -6.28 -0.03
N CYS A 197 3.70 -5.29 -0.77
CA CYS A 197 3.29 -4.00 -0.26
C CYS A 197 1.78 -3.89 -0.46
N SER A 198 1.00 -3.96 0.61
CA SER A 198 -0.46 -3.89 0.53
C SER A 198 -1.01 -3.00 1.62
N GLY A 199 -1.88 -2.10 1.25
CA GLY A 199 -2.43 -1.11 2.15
C GLY A 199 -3.92 -0.88 2.01
N VAL A 200 -4.40 0.12 2.72
CA VAL A 200 -5.81 0.45 2.86
C VAL A 200 -6.08 1.93 2.64
N ILE A 201 -7.34 2.23 2.38
CA ILE A 201 -7.89 3.59 2.33
C ILE A 201 -9.01 3.64 3.36
N CYS A 202 -8.87 4.51 4.36
CA CYS A 202 -9.89 4.72 5.39
C CYS A 202 -10.74 5.95 5.05
N GLY A 203 -12.00 5.95 5.51
CA GLY A 203 -12.91 7.08 5.34
C GLY A 203 -13.77 7.02 4.08
N MET A 204 -14.00 5.85 3.53
CA MET A 204 -14.88 5.62 2.39
C MET A 204 -16.32 5.26 2.80
N GLY A 205 -16.61 5.18 4.11
CA GLY A 205 -17.91 4.82 4.67
C GLY A 205 -17.96 3.46 5.35
N GLU A 206 -16.82 2.79 5.43
CA GLU A 206 -16.61 1.52 6.14
C GLU A 206 -16.91 1.65 7.64
N SER A 207 -17.31 0.53 8.28
CA SER A 207 -17.55 0.44 9.72
C SER A 207 -16.23 0.31 10.52
N ASN A 208 -16.31 0.47 11.84
CA ASN A 208 -15.18 0.22 12.74
C ASN A 208 -14.70 -1.25 12.65
N GLN A 209 -15.63 -2.18 12.48
CA GLN A 209 -15.30 -3.59 12.27
C GLN A 209 -14.52 -3.79 10.98
N ASP A 210 -14.89 -3.14 9.89
CA ASP A 210 -14.16 -3.21 8.62
C ASP A 210 -12.71 -2.74 8.76
N ILE A 211 -12.47 -1.68 9.54
CA ILE A 211 -11.11 -1.18 9.81
C ILE A 211 -10.27 -2.21 10.57
N VAL A 212 -10.87 -2.84 11.57
CA VAL A 212 -10.21 -3.92 12.31
C VAL A 212 -9.93 -5.10 11.40
N ASP A 213 -10.90 -5.50 10.59
CA ASP A 213 -10.73 -6.62 9.65
C ASP A 213 -9.66 -6.36 8.60
N MET A 214 -9.57 -5.14 8.05
CA MET A 214 -8.47 -4.71 7.17
C MET A 214 -7.10 -4.89 7.83
N ALA A 215 -6.96 -4.47 9.08
CA ALA A 215 -5.70 -4.56 9.80
C ALA A 215 -5.26 -6.01 10.03
N PHE A 216 -6.21 -6.88 10.40
CA PHE A 216 -5.92 -8.30 10.61
C PHE A 216 -5.68 -9.05 9.31
N ALA A 217 -6.41 -8.73 8.23
CA ALA A 217 -6.15 -9.29 6.91
C ALA A 217 -4.71 -8.98 6.42
N LEU A 218 -4.26 -7.74 6.57
CA LEU A 218 -2.88 -7.37 6.21
C LEU A 218 -1.83 -8.08 7.08
N LYS A 219 -2.13 -8.32 8.36
CA LYS A 219 -1.27 -9.10 9.26
C LYS A 219 -1.21 -10.58 8.83
N GLU A 220 -2.35 -11.18 8.48
CA GLU A 220 -2.45 -12.56 8.03
C GLU A 220 -1.75 -12.78 6.68
N MET A 221 -1.85 -11.81 5.76
CA MET A 221 -1.11 -11.80 4.49
C MET A 221 0.39 -11.59 4.68
N ASP A 222 0.84 -11.25 5.90
CA ASP A 222 2.25 -10.96 6.21
C ASP A 222 2.82 -9.89 5.27
N ALA A 223 2.08 -8.79 5.11
CA ALA A 223 2.49 -7.68 4.26
C ALA A 223 3.69 -6.95 4.86
N ASP A 224 4.77 -6.83 4.08
CA ASP A 224 6.03 -6.20 4.51
C ASP A 224 5.94 -4.67 4.60
N SER A 225 5.03 -4.07 3.85
CA SER A 225 4.82 -2.64 3.80
C SER A 225 3.32 -2.34 3.68
N ILE A 226 2.83 -1.49 4.56
CA ILE A 226 1.39 -1.20 4.67
C ILE A 226 1.16 0.30 4.52
N PRO A 227 0.94 0.81 3.28
CA PRO A 227 0.51 2.19 3.09
C PRO A 227 -0.91 2.39 3.60
N ILE A 228 -1.10 3.44 4.41
CA ILE A 228 -2.41 3.83 4.91
C ILE A 228 -2.75 5.18 4.33
N ASN A 229 -3.85 5.22 3.58
CA ASN A 229 -4.38 6.43 2.96
C ASN A 229 -5.71 6.79 3.60
N GLN A 230 -6.08 8.05 3.50
CA GLN A 230 -7.40 8.52 3.92
C GLN A 230 -8.11 9.16 2.74
N SER A 231 -9.38 8.78 2.54
CA SER A 231 -10.27 9.43 1.59
C SER A 231 -10.77 10.76 2.17
N TYR A 232 -10.74 11.82 1.38
CA TYR A 232 -11.29 13.13 1.73
C TYR A 232 -12.50 13.40 0.82
N GLU A 233 -13.69 13.32 1.35
CA GLU A 233 -14.84 13.93 0.67
C GLU A 233 -14.74 15.45 0.79
N ARG A 234 -14.88 16.16 -0.32
CA ARG A 234 -14.75 17.62 -0.38
C ARG A 234 -15.74 18.38 0.53
N ASN A 235 -16.78 17.72 1.06
CA ASN A 235 -17.88 18.34 1.79
C ASN A 235 -18.18 17.77 3.18
N SER A 236 -17.36 16.88 3.74
CA SER A 236 -17.61 16.36 5.09
C SER A 236 -16.47 16.68 6.05
N TYR A 237 -16.84 17.17 7.25
CA TYR A 237 -15.94 17.43 8.37
C TYR A 237 -15.26 16.13 8.86
N CYS A 238 -14.18 15.73 8.19
CA CYS A 238 -13.47 14.48 8.45
C CYS A 238 -12.58 14.50 9.72
N TRP A 239 -12.77 15.48 10.62
CA TRP A 239 -12.01 15.56 11.88
C TRP A 239 -12.32 14.45 12.87
N ARG A 240 -13.49 13.81 12.79
CA ARG A 240 -13.91 12.74 13.71
C ARG A 240 -13.17 11.40 13.51
N LYS A 241 -12.53 11.17 12.35
CA LYS A 241 -11.90 9.88 12.01
C LYS A 241 -10.37 9.87 12.12
N ARG A 242 -9.74 10.88 12.74
CA ARG A 242 -8.27 10.93 12.91
C ARG A 242 -7.70 9.76 13.74
N GLY A 243 -8.49 9.20 14.65
CA GLY A 243 -8.10 8.03 15.43
C GLY A 243 -7.91 6.75 14.60
N GLN A 244 -8.54 6.67 13.43
CA GLN A 244 -8.51 5.48 12.57
C GLN A 244 -7.11 5.17 12.04
N LEU A 245 -6.40 6.18 11.53
CA LEU A 245 -5.03 6.03 11.01
C LEU A 245 -4.04 5.53 12.07
N THR A 246 -4.18 6.00 13.30
CA THR A 246 -3.28 5.67 14.40
C THR A 246 -3.36 4.20 14.77
N PHE A 247 -4.53 3.62 14.67
CA PHE A 247 -4.78 2.26 15.14
C PHE A 247 -4.29 1.20 14.16
N VAL A 248 -4.57 1.37 12.86
CA VAL A 248 -4.02 0.49 11.80
C VAL A 248 -2.50 0.53 11.83
N THR A 249 -1.90 1.70 12.12
CA THR A 249 -0.47 1.88 12.34
C THR A 249 0.07 0.99 13.46
N ALA A 250 -0.60 0.91 14.60
CA ALA A 250 -0.13 0.14 15.75
C ALA A 250 -0.14 -1.38 15.51
N ILE A 251 -1.08 -1.88 14.72
CA ILE A 251 -1.16 -3.31 14.37
C ILE A 251 -0.12 -3.70 13.31
N SER A 252 0.21 -2.76 12.41
CA SER A 252 1.14 -2.98 11.30
C SER A 252 2.62 -2.99 11.69
N ILE A 253 2.96 -2.61 12.93
CA ILE A 253 4.36 -2.45 13.38
C ILE A 253 5.16 -3.75 13.33
N LYS A 254 4.50 -4.92 13.30
CA LYS A 254 5.20 -6.20 13.21
C LYS A 254 5.82 -6.46 11.83
N SER A 255 5.35 -5.79 10.78
CA SER A 255 5.82 -5.98 9.40
C SER A 255 7.09 -5.21 9.01
N GLY A 256 7.69 -4.47 9.92
CA GLY A 256 9.01 -3.87 9.68
C GLY A 256 9.06 -2.60 8.82
N GLU A 257 8.01 -2.22 8.11
CA GLU A 257 8.04 -1.01 7.26
C GLU A 257 6.71 -0.26 7.28
N PHE A 258 6.76 0.94 7.81
CA PHE A 258 5.66 1.89 7.80
C PHE A 258 5.90 2.95 6.72
N ASN A 259 5.04 3.01 5.72
CA ASN A 259 5.08 4.02 4.66
C ASN A 259 3.85 4.89 4.73
N ILE A 260 4.05 6.20 4.95
CA ILE A 260 3.02 7.20 4.70
C ILE A 260 3.27 7.69 3.27
N CYS A 261 2.41 7.30 2.33
CA CYS A 261 2.37 7.92 1.01
C CYS A 261 1.53 9.21 1.10
N ARG A 262 2.09 10.33 0.66
CA ARG A 262 1.35 11.58 0.42
C ARG A 262 0.74 11.59 -0.96
#